data_452c820978c5d7eca9215a31a042beaa
#
_entry.id   452c820978c5d7eca9215a31a042beaa
#
_cell.length_a   1.000
_cell.length_b   1.000
_cell.length_c   1.000
_cell.angle_alpha   90.00
_cell.angle_beta   90.00
_cell.angle_gamma   90.00
#
_symmetry.space_group_name_H-M   'P 1'
#
loop_
_entity.id
_entity.type
_entity.pdbx_description
1 polymer ?
#
loop_
_entity_poly.entity_id
_entity_poly.type
_entity_poly.pdbx_seq_one_letter_code
_entity_poly.pdbx_strand_id
1 'polypeptide(L)'
;FKKGGLTMKIIDVKRSTKELIAQNSGLTLYLKNLNRGRSETPHSWLYEKRSIESLLEEWLPIMRSANNKTEFGKLFNQFDEKQLEKVGPQGKIPPISDPDAWEVIKPLYSPTEFDDPDALSRLFEDAERFGKEVFGSSAYRQRPLTLSSVVDDMRARDTLSTNSGFPRFTRRQRVQQQEIQDAETGKAYDYPAIILFRHYYGKLRPVWMFPMSTNLIEMRFQQAIQARLKQSPLQWVREYLSPWEGFDRVKQVLTKQWKGQQVDGGDTTKMD
;
A
#
# COMPACT_ATOMS: atom_id res chain seq x y z
N PHE A 1 -38.26 7.81 3.46
CA PHE A 1 -36.82 7.48 3.62
C PHE A 1 -36.16 8.65 4.35
N LYS A 2 -35.97 8.54 5.67
CA LYS A 2 -35.13 9.46 6.43
C LYS A 2 -33.68 9.12 6.08
N LYS A 3 -32.99 10.02 5.40
CA LYS A 3 -31.54 9.99 5.25
C LYS A 3 -30.94 10.08 6.66
N GLY A 4 -30.60 8.95 7.23
CA GLY A 4 -29.75 8.87 8.40
C GLY A 4 -28.36 9.32 7.98
N GLY A 5 -28.09 10.63 8.06
CA GLY A 5 -26.76 11.15 7.92
C GLY A 5 -25.90 10.55 9.03
N LEU A 6 -24.92 9.72 8.68
CA LEU A 6 -23.81 9.41 9.57
C LEU A 6 -23.15 10.76 9.90
N THR A 7 -23.58 11.37 10.98
CA THR A 7 -22.85 12.49 11.57
C THR A 7 -21.59 11.84 12.13
N MET A 8 -20.49 11.84 11.36
CA MET A 8 -19.20 11.50 11.91
C MET A 8 -18.96 12.47 13.05
N LYS A 9 -19.09 11.97 14.27
CA LYS A 9 -18.56 12.70 15.42
C LYS A 9 -17.09 12.88 15.14
N ILE A 10 -16.65 14.12 14.88
CA ILE A 10 -15.26 14.49 14.97
C ILE A 10 -14.87 14.11 16.39
N ILE A 11 -14.21 12.95 16.53
CA ILE A 11 -13.66 12.52 17.81
C ILE A 11 -12.68 13.63 18.18
N ASP A 12 -12.93 14.25 19.30
CA ASP A 12 -12.12 15.37 19.73
C ASP A 12 -10.68 14.86 19.87
N VAL A 13 -9.81 15.31 18.97
CA VAL A 13 -8.42 14.87 18.96
C VAL A 13 -7.81 15.22 20.29
N LYS A 14 -7.24 14.24 20.99
CA LYS A 14 -6.61 14.42 22.30
C LYS A 14 -5.76 15.70 22.32
N ARG A 15 -5.82 16.48 23.41
CA ARG A 15 -5.05 17.72 23.56
C ARG A 15 -3.56 17.48 23.31
N SER A 16 -3.01 16.38 23.83
CA SER A 16 -1.61 15.97 23.61
C SER A 16 -1.26 15.79 22.13
N THR A 17 -2.19 15.25 21.33
CA THR A 17 -1.99 15.11 19.88
C THR A 17 -1.95 16.47 19.18
N LYS A 18 -2.83 17.40 19.57
CA LYS A 18 -2.84 18.78 19.03
C LYS A 18 -1.54 19.51 19.34
N GLU A 19 -1.02 19.33 20.56
CA GLU A 19 0.26 19.90 20.99
C GLU A 19 1.44 19.34 20.19
N LEU A 20 1.49 18.03 19.97
CA LEU A 20 2.52 17.40 19.13
C LEU A 20 2.47 17.87 17.66
N ILE A 21 1.27 18.05 17.10
CA ILE A 21 1.10 18.62 15.76
C ILE A 21 1.67 20.04 15.71
N ALA A 22 1.32 20.88 16.68
CA ALA A 22 1.77 22.27 16.73
C ALA A 22 3.29 22.42 16.86
N GLN A 23 3.95 21.47 17.51
CA GLN A 23 5.41 21.43 17.67
C GLN A 23 6.14 20.98 16.40
N ASN A 24 5.44 20.42 15.42
CA ASN A 24 6.02 19.93 14.18
C ASN A 24 5.54 20.75 12.96
N SER A 25 6.39 21.69 12.51
CA SER A 25 6.05 22.57 11.40
C SER A 25 5.78 21.81 10.08
N GLY A 26 6.52 20.74 9.82
CA GLY A 26 6.33 19.90 8.64
C GLY A 26 4.98 19.20 8.64
N LEU A 27 4.59 18.63 9.79
CA LEU A 27 3.29 17.99 9.96
C LEU A 27 2.15 19.02 9.88
N THR A 28 2.31 20.17 10.53
CA THR A 28 1.33 21.28 10.46
C THR A 28 1.11 21.73 9.02
N LEU A 29 2.19 21.92 8.26
CA LEU A 29 2.11 22.30 6.84
C LEU A 29 1.44 21.20 6.00
N TYR A 30 1.76 19.94 6.26
CA TYR A 30 1.16 18.80 5.58
C TYR A 30 -0.37 18.79 5.79
N LEU A 31 -0.83 18.87 7.03
CA LEU A 31 -2.27 18.89 7.36
C LEU A 31 -2.99 20.10 6.75
N LYS A 32 -2.34 21.27 6.74
CA LYS A 32 -2.87 22.46 6.06
C LYS A 32 -3.04 22.22 4.55
N ASN A 33 -2.07 21.56 3.91
CA ASN A 33 -2.15 21.22 2.50
C ASN A 33 -3.22 20.16 2.23
N LEU A 34 -3.40 19.19 3.12
CA LEU A 34 -4.46 18.20 3.03
C LEU A 34 -5.85 18.86 3.07
N ASN A 35 -6.05 19.85 3.95
CA ASN A 35 -7.29 20.62 3.99
C ASN A 35 -7.54 21.45 2.74
N ARG A 36 -6.48 21.97 2.11
CA ARG A 36 -6.58 22.77 0.88
C ARG A 36 -6.81 21.91 -0.36
N GLY A 37 -6.39 20.66 -0.32
CA GLY A 37 -6.24 19.84 -1.50
C GLY A 37 -5.04 20.24 -2.36
N ARG A 38 -4.92 19.61 -3.50
CA ARG A 38 -3.86 19.88 -4.47
C ARG A 38 -4.44 19.80 -5.88
N SER A 39 -4.15 20.79 -6.70
CA SER A 39 -4.38 20.73 -8.15
C SER A 39 -3.52 19.64 -8.78
N GLU A 40 -3.78 19.31 -10.02
CA GLU A 40 -2.94 18.43 -10.80
C GLU A 40 -1.48 18.80 -10.66
N THR A 41 -0.61 17.79 -10.59
CA THR A 41 0.82 18.06 -10.55
C THR A 41 1.21 18.71 -11.87
N PRO A 42 1.68 19.93 -11.87
CA PRO A 42 2.25 20.47 -13.07
C PRO A 42 3.50 19.65 -13.35
N HIS A 43 3.49 18.76 -14.28
CA HIS A 43 4.29 18.87 -15.42
C HIS A 43 5.74 18.52 -15.19
N SER A 44 6.11 17.36 -15.64
CA SER A 44 7.49 17.16 -16.05
C SER A 44 7.83 18.24 -17.10
N TRP A 45 9.10 18.57 -17.21
CA TRP A 45 9.64 19.46 -18.28
C TRP A 45 9.17 19.03 -19.68
N LEU A 46 8.75 17.78 -19.87
CA LEU A 46 8.20 17.25 -21.13
C LEU A 46 6.95 18.00 -21.58
N TYR A 47 6.18 18.57 -20.67
CA TYR A 47 4.94 19.25 -21.05
C TYR A 47 5.18 20.69 -21.51
N GLU A 48 6.22 21.38 -21.05
CA GLU A 48 6.64 22.73 -21.48
C GLU A 48 5.48 23.65 -21.94
N LYS A 49 4.42 23.74 -21.16
CA LYS A 49 3.17 24.46 -21.50
C LYS A 49 2.31 23.81 -22.60
N ARG A 50 2.61 22.59 -23.02
CA ARG A 50 1.82 21.84 -23.99
C ARG A 50 0.72 21.05 -23.30
N SER A 51 -0.37 20.80 -23.99
CA SER A 51 -1.43 19.92 -23.50
C SER A 51 -1.02 18.45 -23.64
N ILE A 52 -1.65 17.57 -22.84
CA ILE A 52 -1.45 16.11 -22.94
C ILE A 52 -1.82 15.64 -24.35
N GLU A 53 -2.92 16.14 -24.89
CA GLU A 53 -3.41 15.80 -26.22
C GLU A 53 -2.35 16.09 -27.30
N SER A 54 -1.78 17.31 -27.27
CA SER A 54 -0.72 17.70 -28.20
C SER A 54 0.52 16.81 -28.12
N LEU A 55 0.89 16.36 -26.94
CA LEU A 55 2.01 15.42 -26.76
C LEU A 55 1.67 14.02 -27.30
N LEU A 56 0.46 13.54 -27.05
CA LEU A 56 0.01 12.23 -27.53
C LEU A 56 -0.10 12.21 -29.07
N GLU A 57 -0.55 13.30 -29.69
CA GLU A 57 -0.58 13.44 -31.15
C GLU A 57 0.81 13.25 -31.80
N GLU A 58 1.87 13.70 -31.14
CA GLU A 58 3.23 13.48 -31.61
C GLU A 58 3.78 12.08 -31.29
N TRP A 59 3.54 11.58 -30.09
CA TRP A 59 4.14 10.33 -29.62
C TRP A 59 3.47 9.07 -30.16
N LEU A 60 2.14 9.06 -30.28
CA LEU A 60 1.40 7.87 -30.73
C LEU A 60 1.82 7.39 -32.12
N PRO A 61 2.00 8.26 -33.14
CA PRO A 61 2.50 7.83 -34.44
C PRO A 61 3.88 7.19 -34.38
N ILE A 62 4.77 7.72 -33.54
CA ILE A 62 6.13 7.19 -33.37
C ILE A 62 6.07 5.79 -32.75
N MET A 63 5.32 5.62 -31.65
CA MET A 63 5.14 4.32 -31.00
C MET A 63 4.54 3.28 -31.97
N ARG A 64 3.47 3.65 -32.65
CA ARG A 64 2.81 2.76 -33.62
C ARG A 64 3.73 2.34 -34.74
N SER A 65 4.51 3.28 -35.30
CA SER A 65 5.44 2.97 -36.37
C SER A 65 6.60 2.07 -35.91
N ALA A 66 7.09 2.27 -34.70
CA ALA A 66 8.20 1.49 -34.14
C ALA A 66 7.80 0.02 -33.90
N ASN A 67 6.58 -0.23 -33.45
CA ASN A 67 6.13 -1.55 -33.04
C ASN A 67 5.37 -2.34 -34.11
N ASN A 68 4.92 -1.72 -35.20
CA ASN A 68 4.08 -2.38 -36.22
C ASN A 68 4.81 -3.40 -37.10
N LYS A 69 6.11 -3.57 -36.94
CA LYS A 69 6.93 -4.45 -37.81
C LYS A 69 6.75 -5.94 -37.51
N THR A 70 6.18 -6.31 -36.35
CA THR A 70 5.99 -7.68 -35.92
C THR A 70 4.61 -7.88 -35.29
N GLU A 71 4.08 -9.10 -35.32
CA GLU A 71 2.81 -9.42 -34.62
C GLU A 71 2.89 -9.15 -33.13
N PHE A 72 4.05 -9.42 -32.52
CA PHE A 72 4.29 -9.11 -31.12
C PHE A 72 4.26 -7.59 -30.86
N GLY A 73 4.84 -6.80 -31.72
CA GLY A 73 4.79 -5.35 -31.65
C GLY A 73 3.37 -4.79 -31.78
N LYS A 74 2.53 -5.39 -32.62
CA LYS A 74 1.11 -5.01 -32.70
C LYS A 74 0.37 -5.26 -31.38
N LEU A 75 0.66 -6.38 -30.71
CA LEU A 75 0.10 -6.67 -29.37
C LEU A 75 0.56 -5.64 -28.33
N PHE A 76 1.82 -5.21 -28.39
CA PHE A 76 2.32 -4.14 -27.54
C PHE A 76 1.58 -2.84 -27.79
N ASN A 77 1.36 -2.45 -29.03
CA ASN A 77 0.58 -1.25 -29.34
C ASN A 77 -0.83 -1.31 -28.75
N GLN A 78 -1.51 -2.44 -28.89
CA GLN A 78 -2.84 -2.64 -28.31
C GLN A 78 -2.82 -2.52 -26.76
N PHE A 79 -1.77 -3.04 -26.14
CA PHE A 79 -1.58 -2.90 -24.70
C PHE A 79 -1.37 -1.44 -24.30
N ASP A 80 -0.47 -0.74 -24.98
CA ASP A 80 -0.16 0.66 -24.71
C ASP A 80 -1.37 1.57 -24.92
N GLU A 81 -2.14 1.35 -25.99
CA GLU A 81 -3.39 2.08 -26.23
C GLU A 81 -4.42 1.89 -25.11
N LYS A 82 -4.56 0.66 -24.61
CA LYS A 82 -5.40 0.40 -23.42
C LYS A 82 -4.89 1.08 -22.15
N GLN A 83 -3.57 1.31 -22.01
CA GLN A 83 -3.04 2.06 -20.87
C GLN A 83 -3.39 3.56 -20.96
N LEU A 84 -3.50 4.12 -22.17
CA LEU A 84 -3.89 5.52 -22.36
C LEU A 84 -5.29 5.82 -21.80
N GLU A 85 -6.21 4.87 -21.89
CA GLU A 85 -7.56 5.01 -21.28
C GLU A 85 -7.50 5.18 -19.76
N LYS A 86 -6.41 4.72 -19.14
CA LYS A 86 -6.19 4.81 -17.68
C LYS A 86 -5.39 6.06 -17.28
N VAL A 87 -4.85 6.78 -18.25
CA VAL A 87 -4.08 8.00 -18.00
C VAL A 87 -5.06 9.16 -17.88
N GLY A 88 -5.24 9.64 -16.69
CA GLY A 88 -5.98 10.86 -16.38
C GLY A 88 -5.07 11.89 -15.73
N PRO A 89 -5.65 13.03 -15.34
CA PRO A 89 -4.93 14.03 -14.58
C PRO A 89 -4.27 13.39 -13.37
N GLN A 90 -2.93 13.50 -13.30
CA GLN A 90 -2.17 12.88 -12.21
C GLN A 90 -2.04 13.85 -11.04
N GLY A 91 -2.18 13.30 -9.83
CA GLY A 91 -1.86 14.03 -8.62
C GLY A 91 -2.88 15.07 -8.15
N LYS A 92 -4.03 15.25 -8.80
CA LYS A 92 -5.13 16.04 -8.25
C LYS A 92 -5.64 15.35 -6.97
N ILE A 93 -5.66 16.08 -5.87
CA ILE A 93 -6.17 15.59 -4.59
C ILE A 93 -7.25 16.59 -4.12
N PRO A 94 -8.49 16.14 -3.93
CA PRO A 94 -9.53 17.01 -3.40
C PRO A 94 -9.20 17.44 -1.96
N PRO A 95 -9.71 18.58 -1.51
CA PRO A 95 -9.67 18.93 -0.09
C PRO A 95 -10.28 17.81 0.76
N ILE A 96 -9.75 17.58 1.95
CA ILE A 96 -10.31 16.52 2.83
C ILE A 96 -11.78 16.78 3.21
N SER A 97 -12.24 18.03 3.12
CA SER A 97 -13.65 18.42 3.32
C SER A 97 -14.55 18.13 2.12
N ASP A 98 -13.97 17.78 0.97
CA ASP A 98 -14.71 17.47 -0.24
C ASP A 98 -15.42 16.12 -0.08
N PRO A 99 -16.70 16.01 -0.46
CA PRO A 99 -17.43 14.74 -0.46
C PRO A 99 -16.72 13.62 -1.19
N ASP A 100 -16.05 13.89 -2.32
CA ASP A 100 -15.33 12.90 -3.11
C ASP A 100 -14.19 12.23 -2.32
N ALA A 101 -13.53 12.96 -1.42
CA ALA A 101 -12.50 12.40 -0.54
C ALA A 101 -13.09 11.35 0.42
N TRP A 102 -14.34 11.56 0.89
CA TRP A 102 -15.01 10.64 1.80
C TRP A 102 -15.64 9.44 1.10
N GLU A 103 -16.07 9.58 -0.14
CA GLU A 103 -16.62 8.45 -0.90
C GLU A 103 -15.61 7.32 -1.12
N VAL A 104 -14.31 7.62 -1.14
CA VAL A 104 -13.27 6.59 -1.23
C VAL A 104 -12.87 6.02 0.14
N ILE A 105 -13.18 6.73 1.24
CA ILE A 105 -12.85 6.29 2.60
C ILE A 105 -13.97 5.43 3.19
N LYS A 106 -15.24 5.85 3.04
CA LYS A 106 -16.41 5.19 3.64
C LYS A 106 -16.48 3.68 3.41
N PRO A 107 -16.26 3.17 2.18
CA PRO A 107 -16.35 1.73 1.94
C PRO A 107 -15.34 0.89 2.72
N LEU A 108 -14.21 1.48 3.15
CA LEU A 108 -13.20 0.79 3.95
C LEU A 108 -13.67 0.48 5.37
N TYR A 109 -14.70 1.19 5.84
CA TYR A 109 -15.28 1.03 7.17
C TYR A 109 -16.71 0.51 7.14
N SER A 110 -17.16 0.04 5.98
CA SER A 110 -18.48 -0.61 5.89
C SER A 110 -18.42 -1.97 6.59
N PRO A 111 -19.43 -2.31 7.39
CA PRO A 111 -19.52 -3.64 7.98
C PRO A 111 -19.50 -4.70 6.88
N THR A 112 -18.77 -5.78 7.12
CA THR A 112 -18.84 -6.97 6.30
C THR A 112 -19.89 -7.89 6.93
N GLU A 113 -20.96 -8.14 6.20
CA GLU A 113 -21.98 -9.12 6.61
C GLU A 113 -21.62 -10.47 6.01
N PHE A 114 -21.70 -11.52 6.81
CA PHE A 114 -21.59 -12.89 6.35
C PHE A 114 -23.01 -13.46 6.24
N ASP A 115 -23.40 -13.86 5.05
CA ASP A 115 -24.71 -14.46 4.80
C ASP A 115 -24.88 -15.83 5.51
N ASP A 116 -23.77 -16.47 5.81
CA ASP A 116 -23.71 -17.76 6.51
C ASP A 116 -23.11 -17.56 7.92
N PRO A 117 -23.89 -17.75 8.98
CA PRO A 117 -23.41 -17.62 10.37
C PRO A 117 -22.23 -18.53 10.72
N ASP A 118 -22.14 -19.69 10.07
CA ASP A 118 -21.08 -20.67 10.32
C ASP A 118 -19.85 -20.45 9.44
N ALA A 119 -19.93 -19.56 8.45
CA ALA A 119 -18.83 -19.29 7.52
C ALA A 119 -17.57 -18.82 8.25
N LEU A 120 -17.72 -17.99 9.27
CA LEU A 120 -16.61 -17.49 10.06
C LEU A 120 -15.92 -18.60 10.86
N SER A 121 -16.69 -19.49 11.48
CA SER A 121 -16.15 -20.64 12.21
C SER A 121 -15.38 -21.58 11.28
N ARG A 122 -15.94 -21.91 10.13
CA ARG A 122 -15.25 -22.74 9.12
C ARG A 122 -13.98 -22.09 8.62
N LEU A 123 -14.00 -20.77 8.39
CA LEU A 123 -12.83 -20.01 7.98
C LEU A 123 -11.69 -20.11 9.01
N PHE A 124 -12.01 -20.00 10.30
CA PHE A 124 -11.01 -20.15 11.37
C PHE A 124 -10.45 -21.56 11.46
N GLU A 125 -11.28 -22.59 11.34
CA GLU A 125 -10.83 -23.99 11.33
C GLU A 125 -9.92 -24.29 10.14
N ASP A 126 -10.30 -23.81 8.97
CA ASP A 126 -9.51 -23.94 7.74
C ASP A 126 -8.19 -23.17 7.83
N ALA A 127 -8.21 -21.95 8.38
CA ALA A 127 -7.01 -21.16 8.60
C ALA A 127 -6.06 -21.83 9.60
N GLU A 128 -6.57 -22.44 10.66
CA GLU A 128 -5.76 -23.19 11.63
C GLU A 128 -5.15 -24.44 10.99
N ARG A 129 -5.94 -25.21 10.23
CA ARG A 129 -5.46 -26.38 9.50
C ARG A 129 -4.38 -26.01 8.50
N PHE A 130 -4.61 -24.99 7.70
CA PHE A 130 -3.65 -24.45 6.74
C PHE A 130 -2.37 -23.96 7.44
N GLY A 131 -2.50 -23.23 8.55
CA GLY A 131 -1.37 -22.79 9.35
C GLY A 131 -0.50 -23.95 9.86
N LYS A 132 -1.12 -25.03 10.34
CA LYS A 132 -0.41 -26.26 10.76
C LYS A 132 0.33 -26.92 9.61
N GLU A 133 -0.29 -26.98 8.44
CA GLU A 133 0.32 -27.55 7.23
C GLU A 133 1.53 -26.71 6.75
N VAL A 134 1.36 -25.41 6.63
CA VAL A 134 2.37 -24.50 6.07
C VAL A 134 3.57 -24.29 7.00
N PHE A 135 3.31 -24.13 8.29
CA PHE A 135 4.34 -23.81 9.28
C PHE A 135 4.83 -25.03 10.06
N GLY A 136 4.05 -26.12 10.11
CA GLY A 136 4.32 -27.29 10.91
C GLY A 136 4.32 -27.01 12.42
N SER A 137 4.69 -28.02 13.20
CA SER A 137 4.74 -27.93 14.67
C SER A 137 5.73 -26.88 15.22
N SER A 138 6.69 -26.47 14.44
CA SER A 138 7.68 -25.44 14.82
C SER A 138 7.11 -24.02 14.83
N ALA A 139 5.94 -23.79 14.25
CA ALA A 139 5.29 -22.47 14.23
C ALA A 139 5.07 -21.92 15.64
N TYR A 140 4.65 -22.76 16.56
CA TYR A 140 4.39 -22.37 17.96
C TYR A 140 5.65 -21.97 18.74
N ARG A 141 6.85 -22.19 18.18
CA ARG A 141 8.13 -21.82 18.81
C ARG A 141 8.71 -20.53 18.25
N GLN A 142 8.05 -19.91 17.27
CA GLN A 142 8.51 -18.66 16.71
C GLN A 142 8.35 -17.53 17.73
N ARG A 143 9.36 -16.69 17.80
CA ARG A 143 9.35 -15.47 18.63
C ARG A 143 9.37 -14.25 17.72
N PRO A 144 8.68 -13.18 18.12
CA PRO A 144 8.82 -11.90 17.43
C PRO A 144 10.28 -11.44 17.42
N LEU A 145 10.70 -10.81 16.35
CA LEU A 145 12.04 -10.21 16.27
C LEU A 145 12.20 -9.07 17.28
N THR A 146 13.43 -8.76 17.65
CA THR A 146 13.71 -7.53 18.39
C THR A 146 13.45 -6.31 17.49
N LEU A 147 13.11 -5.17 18.08
CA LEU A 147 12.86 -3.95 17.31
C LEU A 147 14.11 -3.48 16.56
N SER A 148 15.29 -3.70 17.15
CA SER A 148 16.58 -3.41 16.50
C SER A 148 16.76 -4.26 15.22
N SER A 149 16.49 -5.56 15.30
CA SER A 149 16.58 -6.45 14.13
C SER A 149 15.62 -6.05 13.03
N VAL A 150 14.41 -5.56 13.38
CA VAL A 150 13.45 -5.01 12.42
C VAL A 150 14.02 -3.79 11.71
N VAL A 151 14.64 -2.87 12.44
CA VAL A 151 15.27 -1.68 11.86
C VAL A 151 16.45 -2.05 10.96
N ASP A 152 17.23 -3.07 11.32
CA ASP A 152 18.35 -3.55 10.50
C ASP A 152 17.85 -4.15 9.17
N ASP A 153 16.75 -4.90 9.19
CA ASP A 153 16.10 -5.39 7.97
C ASP A 153 15.54 -4.22 7.13
N MET A 154 14.93 -3.22 7.76
CA MET A 154 14.48 -2.01 7.07
C MET A 154 15.63 -1.26 6.40
N ARG A 155 16.80 -1.24 7.02
CA ARG A 155 18.01 -0.64 6.46
C ARG A 155 18.50 -1.43 5.25
N ALA A 156 18.52 -2.75 5.35
CA ALA A 156 18.93 -3.62 4.24
C ALA A 156 18.00 -3.49 3.02
N ARG A 157 16.72 -3.15 3.23
CA ARG A 157 15.72 -2.93 2.16
C ARG A 157 15.60 -1.46 1.73
N ASP A 158 16.44 -0.57 2.21
CA ASP A 158 16.41 0.88 1.94
C ASP A 158 15.06 1.57 2.23
N THR A 159 14.33 1.08 3.23
CA THR A 159 13.02 1.65 3.61
C THR A 159 13.11 2.75 4.67
N LEU A 160 14.30 3.01 5.22
CA LEU A 160 14.54 4.06 6.22
C LEU A 160 14.57 5.48 5.63
N SER A 161 14.60 5.60 4.31
CA SER A 161 14.50 6.89 3.60
C SER A 161 13.09 7.49 3.62
N THR A 162 12.06 6.67 3.91
CA THR A 162 10.66 7.08 3.92
C THR A 162 10.28 7.87 5.19
N ASN A 163 9.06 8.44 5.21
CA ASN A 163 8.56 9.22 6.33
C ASN A 163 8.19 8.34 7.53
N SER A 164 8.48 8.82 8.74
CA SER A 164 8.19 8.11 10.00
C SER A 164 6.72 8.21 10.46
N GLY A 165 5.90 9.04 9.80
CA GLY A 165 4.55 9.30 10.26
C GLY A 165 4.51 10.17 11.53
N PHE A 166 3.36 10.14 12.22
CA PHE A 166 3.15 10.86 13.47
C PHE A 166 4.01 10.27 14.61
N PRO A 167 4.53 11.05 15.54
CA PRO A 167 4.44 12.51 15.65
C PRO A 167 5.62 13.24 14.98
N ARG A 168 6.68 12.52 14.62
CA ARG A 168 7.95 13.13 14.21
C ARG A 168 7.97 13.61 12.78
N PHE A 169 7.21 12.98 11.92
CA PHE A 169 6.98 13.34 10.53
C PHE A 169 8.26 13.73 9.76
N THR A 170 9.27 12.87 9.84
CA THR A 170 10.58 13.04 9.20
C THR A 170 11.08 11.72 8.63
N ARG A 171 12.28 11.69 8.06
CA ARG A 171 12.86 10.44 7.55
C ARG A 171 13.09 9.45 8.70
N ARG A 172 12.67 8.20 8.54
CA ARG A 172 12.78 7.11 9.53
C ARG A 172 14.19 6.97 10.10
N GLN A 173 15.21 7.06 9.24
CA GLN A 173 16.62 6.96 9.66
C GLN A 173 17.03 7.97 10.73
N ARG A 174 16.37 9.14 10.82
CA ARG A 174 16.72 10.20 11.79
C ARG A 174 16.13 9.97 13.17
N VAL A 175 15.10 9.14 13.27
CA VAL A 175 14.29 8.98 14.48
C VAL A 175 14.15 7.55 14.95
N GLN A 176 14.89 6.62 14.35
CA GLN A 176 14.78 5.18 14.60
C GLN A 176 14.87 4.81 16.09
N GLN A 177 15.77 5.46 16.87
CA GLN A 177 15.92 5.17 18.30
C GLN A 177 14.70 5.60 19.12
N GLN A 178 14.18 6.79 18.83
CA GLN A 178 12.97 7.30 19.49
C GLN A 178 11.74 6.46 19.14
N GLU A 179 11.66 5.98 17.90
CA GLU A 179 10.55 5.12 17.45
C GLU A 179 10.64 3.72 18.08
N ILE A 180 11.85 3.18 18.28
CA ILE A 180 12.05 1.96 19.06
C ILE A 180 11.58 2.16 20.50
N GLN A 181 11.99 3.25 21.15
CA GLN A 181 11.58 3.56 22.52
C GLN A 181 10.04 3.72 22.64
N ASP A 182 9.40 4.40 21.70
CA ASP A 182 7.94 4.55 21.69
C ASP A 182 7.22 3.22 21.48
N ALA A 183 7.80 2.31 20.68
CA ALA A 183 7.28 0.96 20.52
C ALA A 183 7.44 0.11 21.80
N GLU A 184 8.58 0.21 22.49
CA GLU A 184 8.86 -0.52 23.74
C GLU A 184 7.99 -0.05 24.90
N THR A 185 7.75 1.26 24.99
CA THR A 185 6.97 1.86 26.07
C THR A 185 5.45 1.86 25.82
N GLY A 186 5.01 1.39 24.67
CA GLY A 186 3.60 1.35 24.31
C GLY A 186 3.02 2.69 23.83
N LYS A 187 3.79 3.77 23.77
CA LYS A 187 3.34 5.06 23.25
C LYS A 187 2.83 4.99 21.81
N ALA A 188 3.32 4.02 21.04
CA ALA A 188 2.87 3.77 19.69
C ALA A 188 1.34 3.58 19.56
N TYR A 189 0.68 3.07 20.59
CA TYR A 189 -0.78 2.85 20.60
C TYR A 189 -1.58 4.14 20.81
N ASP A 190 -0.95 5.21 21.28
CA ASP A 190 -1.60 6.52 21.45
C ASP A 190 -1.51 7.40 20.19
N TYR A 191 -0.71 6.99 19.21
CA TYR A 191 -0.45 7.80 18.03
C TYR A 191 -1.43 7.50 16.91
N PRO A 192 -2.05 8.53 16.31
CA PRO A 192 -2.93 8.34 15.17
C PRO A 192 -2.16 8.06 13.87
N ALA A 193 -2.76 7.32 12.99
CA ALA A 193 -2.34 7.30 11.59
C ALA A 193 -2.73 8.61 10.89
N ILE A 194 -1.93 9.02 9.91
CA ILE A 194 -2.19 10.19 9.07
C ILE A 194 -2.68 9.70 7.72
N ILE A 195 -3.79 10.26 7.24
CA ILE A 195 -4.27 9.97 5.90
C ILE A 195 -3.44 10.72 4.87
N LEU A 196 -3.12 10.05 3.77
CA LEU A 196 -2.65 10.65 2.54
C LEU A 196 -3.46 10.10 1.37
N PHE A 197 -3.49 10.85 0.29
CA PHE A 197 -4.14 10.41 -0.93
C PHE A 197 -3.10 10.20 -2.04
N ARG A 198 -3.28 9.14 -2.79
CA ARG A 198 -2.59 8.88 -4.05
C ARG A 198 -3.62 8.99 -5.17
N HIS A 199 -3.28 9.74 -6.19
CA HIS A 199 -4.11 9.85 -7.37
C HIS A 199 -3.27 9.46 -8.59
N TYR A 200 -3.61 8.33 -9.18
CA TYR A 200 -2.98 7.85 -10.41
C TYR A 200 -3.92 6.90 -11.16
N TYR A 201 -3.75 6.84 -12.45
CA TYR A 201 -4.67 6.11 -13.35
C TYR A 201 -6.14 6.48 -13.16
N GLY A 202 -6.41 7.78 -12.98
CA GLY A 202 -7.77 8.29 -12.78
C GLY A 202 -8.44 7.90 -11.46
N LYS A 203 -7.73 7.23 -10.53
CA LYS A 203 -8.29 6.77 -9.26
C LYS A 203 -7.66 7.47 -8.07
N LEU A 204 -8.51 7.99 -7.20
CA LEU A 204 -8.12 8.50 -5.88
C LEU A 204 -8.09 7.33 -4.90
N ARG A 205 -6.93 7.12 -4.23
CA ARG A 205 -6.75 6.07 -3.22
C ARG A 205 -6.32 6.67 -1.89
N PRO A 206 -7.05 6.40 -0.80
CA PRO A 206 -6.59 6.76 0.54
C PRO A 206 -5.49 5.78 0.98
N VAL A 207 -4.48 6.31 1.64
CA VAL A 207 -3.39 5.53 2.23
C VAL A 207 -3.19 5.99 3.67
N TRP A 208 -3.07 5.06 4.59
CA TRP A 208 -2.83 5.34 5.99
C TRP A 208 -1.33 5.31 6.28
N MET A 209 -0.81 6.44 6.72
CA MET A 209 0.58 6.55 7.17
C MET A 209 0.61 6.30 8.68
N PHE A 210 0.87 5.07 9.07
CA PHE A 210 1.05 4.72 10.47
C PHE A 210 2.38 5.26 11.01
N PRO A 211 2.46 5.55 12.32
CA PRO A 211 3.73 5.83 12.99
C PRO A 211 4.75 4.72 12.77
N MET A 212 6.02 5.08 12.64
CA MET A 212 7.08 4.08 12.49
C MET A 212 7.10 3.11 13.68
N SER A 213 6.86 3.59 14.89
CA SER A 213 6.77 2.77 16.10
C SER A 213 5.69 1.70 16.01
N THR A 214 4.51 2.01 15.44
CA THR A 214 3.45 1.04 15.17
C THR A 214 3.89 0.01 14.13
N ASN A 215 4.49 0.49 13.03
CA ASN A 215 5.02 -0.42 12.00
C ASN A 215 6.12 -1.35 12.55
N LEU A 216 6.96 -0.87 13.46
CA LEU A 216 7.97 -1.71 14.09
C LEU A 216 7.36 -2.85 14.90
N ILE A 217 6.27 -2.57 15.65
CA ILE A 217 5.55 -3.59 16.42
C ILE A 217 4.97 -4.66 15.48
N GLU A 218 4.36 -4.26 14.38
CA GLU A 218 3.78 -5.14 13.39
C GLU A 218 4.87 -5.98 12.68
N MET A 219 5.94 -5.34 12.22
CA MET A 219 7.00 -5.98 11.47
C MET A 219 7.78 -7.02 12.26
N ARG A 220 7.79 -6.96 13.59
CA ARG A 220 8.37 -8.01 14.44
C ARG A 220 7.78 -9.39 14.15
N PHE A 221 6.47 -9.43 13.89
CA PHE A 221 5.76 -10.66 13.57
C PHE A 221 5.84 -10.95 12.07
N GLN A 222 5.58 -9.97 11.23
CA GLN A 222 5.56 -10.12 9.78
C GLN A 222 6.89 -10.67 9.24
N GLN A 223 8.02 -10.09 9.64
CA GLN A 223 9.34 -10.54 9.16
C GLN A 223 9.67 -11.95 9.62
N ALA A 224 9.31 -12.31 10.87
CA ALA A 224 9.49 -13.67 11.38
C ALA A 224 8.65 -14.68 10.59
N ILE A 225 7.39 -14.34 10.30
CA ILE A 225 6.48 -15.17 9.49
C ILE A 225 7.02 -15.30 8.06
N GLN A 226 7.43 -14.20 7.43
CA GLN A 226 7.99 -14.23 6.07
C GLN A 226 9.23 -15.11 5.98
N ALA A 227 10.14 -14.97 6.93
CA ALA A 227 11.35 -15.80 6.97
C ALA A 227 11.01 -17.29 7.08
N ARG A 228 10.01 -17.63 7.89
CA ARG A 228 9.56 -19.01 8.04
C ARG A 228 8.88 -19.55 6.78
N LEU A 229 8.02 -18.76 6.14
CA LEU A 229 7.37 -19.14 4.89
C LEU A 229 8.39 -19.41 3.78
N LYS A 230 9.39 -18.55 3.63
CA LYS A 230 10.50 -18.76 2.66
C LYS A 230 11.28 -20.04 2.91
N GLN A 231 11.31 -20.52 4.13
CA GLN A 231 11.97 -21.77 4.54
C GLN A 231 11.01 -22.96 4.64
N SER A 232 9.76 -22.81 4.23
CA SER A 232 8.77 -23.88 4.29
C SER A 232 9.27 -25.16 3.61
N PRO A 233 9.08 -26.35 4.19
CA PRO A 233 9.40 -27.61 3.52
C PRO A 233 8.53 -27.83 2.28
N LEU A 234 7.37 -27.20 2.22
CA LEU A 234 6.43 -27.32 1.10
C LEU A 234 6.90 -26.48 -0.10
N GLN A 235 7.17 -27.13 -1.21
CA GLN A 235 7.66 -26.47 -2.42
C GLN A 235 6.66 -25.42 -2.93
N TRP A 236 5.38 -25.75 -2.95
CA TRP A 236 4.34 -24.84 -3.46
C TRP A 236 4.26 -23.54 -2.64
N VAL A 237 4.48 -23.58 -1.32
CA VAL A 237 4.52 -22.38 -0.47
C VAL A 237 5.66 -21.46 -0.91
N ARG A 238 6.86 -22.02 -1.11
CA ARG A 238 8.03 -21.24 -1.55
C ARG A 238 7.83 -20.65 -2.95
N GLU A 239 7.18 -21.39 -3.84
CA GLU A 239 6.87 -20.92 -5.20
C GLU A 239 5.78 -19.84 -5.20
N TYR A 240 4.73 -19.99 -4.38
CA TYR A 240 3.70 -18.98 -4.20
C TYR A 240 4.25 -17.65 -3.68
N LEU A 241 5.27 -17.71 -2.83
CA LEU A 241 5.92 -16.52 -2.26
C LEU A 241 7.04 -15.93 -3.13
N SER A 242 7.24 -16.46 -4.32
CA SER A 242 8.28 -15.98 -5.24
C SER A 242 8.25 -14.46 -5.52
N PRO A 243 7.10 -13.75 -5.52
CA PRO A 243 7.07 -12.29 -5.67
C PRO A 243 7.88 -11.53 -4.61
N TRP A 244 8.03 -12.08 -3.40
CA TRP A 244 8.85 -11.48 -2.35
C TRP A 244 10.37 -11.62 -2.59
N GLU A 245 10.76 -12.42 -3.57
CA GLU A 245 12.15 -12.64 -3.97
C GLU A 245 12.54 -11.88 -5.25
N GLY A 246 11.58 -11.14 -5.82
CA GLY A 246 11.77 -10.30 -6.99
C GLY A 246 11.33 -10.92 -8.30
N PHE A 247 11.34 -10.09 -9.33
CA PHE A 247 10.79 -10.43 -10.66
C PHE A 247 11.51 -11.62 -11.32
N ASP A 248 12.83 -11.71 -11.20
CA ASP A 248 13.59 -12.81 -11.81
C ASP A 248 13.20 -14.17 -11.22
N ARG A 249 12.91 -14.21 -9.94
CA ARG A 249 12.41 -15.42 -9.29
C ARG A 249 11.01 -15.78 -9.79
N VAL A 250 10.11 -14.84 -9.92
CA VAL A 250 8.77 -15.04 -10.51
C VAL A 250 8.89 -15.61 -11.92
N LYS A 251 9.74 -15.01 -12.75
CA LYS A 251 9.98 -15.46 -14.13
C LYS A 251 10.48 -16.90 -14.16
N GLN A 252 11.45 -17.26 -13.31
CA GLN A 252 11.97 -18.63 -13.23
C GLN A 252 10.88 -19.64 -12.86
N VAL A 253 10.06 -19.33 -11.84
CA VAL A 253 8.98 -20.20 -11.37
C VAL A 253 7.94 -20.39 -12.48
N LEU A 254 7.45 -19.29 -13.06
CA LEU A 254 6.45 -19.35 -14.14
C LEU A 254 6.96 -20.10 -15.37
N THR A 255 8.20 -19.85 -15.80
CA THR A 255 8.79 -20.54 -16.97
C THR A 255 8.92 -22.03 -16.71
N LYS A 256 9.26 -22.43 -15.48
CA LYS A 256 9.38 -23.85 -15.11
C LYS A 256 8.04 -24.55 -15.06
N GLN A 257 7.01 -23.88 -14.55
CA GLN A 257 5.70 -24.46 -14.29
C GLN A 257 4.78 -24.44 -15.51
N TRP A 258 4.88 -23.39 -16.33
CA TRP A 258 4.00 -23.24 -17.48
C TRP A 258 4.34 -24.23 -18.60
N LYS A 259 3.36 -25.04 -18.99
CA LYS A 259 3.44 -26.07 -20.02
C LYS A 259 2.36 -25.90 -21.08
N GLY A 260 1.88 -24.67 -21.30
CA GLY A 260 0.79 -24.36 -22.22
C GLY A 260 -0.61 -24.50 -21.62
N GLN A 261 -0.71 -24.74 -20.32
CA GLN A 261 -2.01 -24.76 -19.62
C GLN A 261 -2.63 -23.35 -19.59
N GLN A 262 -3.95 -23.32 -19.47
CA GLN A 262 -4.66 -22.08 -19.19
C GLN A 262 -4.23 -21.52 -17.84
N VAL A 263 -4.07 -20.20 -17.76
CA VAL A 263 -3.73 -19.48 -16.55
C VAL A 263 -4.85 -18.49 -16.25
N ASP A 264 -5.42 -18.58 -15.06
CA ASP A 264 -6.39 -17.62 -14.56
C ASP A 264 -5.72 -16.63 -13.61
N GLY A 265 -6.07 -15.35 -13.75
CA GLY A 265 -5.62 -14.28 -12.89
C GLY A 265 -6.79 -13.74 -12.06
N GLY A 266 -6.56 -13.53 -10.78
CA GLY A 266 -7.53 -12.92 -9.88
C GLY A 266 -6.92 -11.70 -9.18
N ASP A 267 -7.75 -10.70 -8.91
CA ASP A 267 -7.42 -9.54 -8.10
C ASP A 267 -8.54 -9.26 -7.11
N THR A 268 -8.17 -8.86 -5.91
CA THR A 268 -9.15 -8.56 -4.86
C THR A 268 -9.48 -7.08 -4.88
N THR A 269 -10.74 -6.76 -5.09
CA THR A 269 -11.20 -5.37 -5.11
C THR A 269 -11.04 -4.73 -3.73
N LYS A 270 -10.36 -3.58 -3.67
CA LYS A 270 -10.19 -2.79 -2.45
C LYS A 270 -9.42 -3.49 -1.32
N MET A 271 -8.47 -4.33 -1.65
CA MET A 271 -7.64 -5.01 -0.67
C MET A 271 -6.48 -4.14 -0.16
N ASP A 272 -6.17 -3.06 -0.84
CA ASP A 272 -5.08 -2.10 -0.55
C ASP A 272 -5.49 -0.92 0.34
#